data_998eedc7aadec9636bb938f0ee9003fa
#
_entry.id   998eedc7aadec9636bb938f0ee9003fa
#
_cell.length_a   1.000
_cell.length_b   1.000
_cell.length_c   1.000
_cell.angle_alpha   90.00
_cell.angle_beta   90.00
_cell.angle_gamma   90.00
#
_symmetry.space_group_name_H-M   'P 1'
#
loop_
_entity.id
_entity.type
_entity.pdbx_description
1 polymer ?
#
loop_
_entity_poly.entity_id
_entity_poly.type
_entity_poly.pdbx_seq_one_letter_code
_entity_poly.pdbx_strand_id
1 'polypeptide(L)'
;YWEPGVEDVQDSPNLFSLSLENNDRLESIYPQMAGHTGSSLDTAKYIHDDSIDTTDKSVVVDWYYKRPDASGRMVLHYCKFCNGVVLYASQNDPALAERGLYDHGQYPLVFDPLFREEDSPAGFGYIDVMKDTQTAIDEMNHAMDENGKLAAKAR
;
A
#
# COMPACT_ATOMS: atom_id res chain seq x y z
N TYR A 1 -2.87 -2.71 -2.14
CA TYR A 1 -4.31 -3.04 -2.07
C TYR A 1 -4.56 -4.26 -2.92
N TRP A 2 -5.41 -5.16 -2.45
CA TRP A 2 -5.81 -6.42 -3.08
C TRP A 2 -7.30 -6.63 -2.92
N GLU A 3 -7.84 -7.69 -3.53
CA GLU A 3 -9.24 -8.07 -3.39
C GLU A 3 -9.52 -8.52 -1.94
N PRO A 4 -10.56 -7.99 -1.27
CA PRO A 4 -10.96 -8.44 0.07
C PRO A 4 -11.31 -9.93 0.11
N GLY A 5 -10.96 -10.61 1.19
CA GLY A 5 -11.31 -12.01 1.41
C GLY A 5 -10.35 -13.02 0.74
N VAL A 6 -9.17 -12.58 0.26
CA VAL A 6 -8.14 -13.49 -0.24
C VAL A 6 -7.08 -13.72 0.85
N GLU A 7 -6.71 -14.98 1.08
CA GLU A 7 -5.64 -15.36 2.02
C GLU A 7 -4.24 -15.26 1.38
N ASP A 8 -4.14 -15.55 0.09
CA ASP A 8 -2.89 -15.39 -0.67
C ASP A 8 -3.04 -14.25 -1.67
N VAL A 9 -2.10 -13.32 -1.63
CA VAL A 9 -2.05 -12.20 -2.60
C VAL A 9 -2.04 -12.70 -4.04
N GLN A 10 -1.53 -13.91 -4.28
CA GLN A 10 -1.48 -14.52 -5.60
C GLN A 10 -2.87 -14.89 -6.15
N ASP A 11 -3.87 -15.04 -5.28
CA ASP A 11 -5.25 -15.33 -5.68
C ASP A 11 -6.05 -14.08 -6.02
N SER A 12 -5.54 -12.90 -5.67
CA SER A 12 -6.19 -11.62 -6.01
C SER A 12 -6.15 -11.38 -7.53
N PRO A 13 -7.26 -11.01 -8.17
CA PRO A 13 -7.27 -10.68 -9.60
C PRO A 13 -6.55 -9.36 -9.91
N ASN A 14 -6.50 -8.45 -8.93
CA ASN A 14 -5.88 -7.14 -9.02
C ASN A 14 -5.04 -6.86 -7.80
N LEU A 15 -3.92 -6.20 -8.01
CA LEU A 15 -3.02 -5.76 -6.96
C LEU A 15 -2.54 -4.34 -7.25
N PHE A 16 -2.71 -3.43 -6.31
CA PHE A 16 -2.29 -2.04 -6.44
C PHE A 16 -1.22 -1.71 -5.41
N SER A 17 -0.15 -1.11 -5.87
CA SER A 17 0.84 -0.45 -5.02
C SER A 17 0.78 1.05 -5.29
N LEU A 18 0.77 1.84 -4.21
CA LEU A 18 0.74 3.30 -4.30
C LEU A 18 2.05 3.86 -3.76
N SER A 19 2.62 4.81 -4.47
CA SER A 19 3.81 5.54 -4.05
C SER A 19 3.63 7.04 -4.26
N LEU A 20 4.30 7.82 -3.43
CA LEU A 20 4.39 9.27 -3.61
C LEU A 20 5.68 9.61 -4.34
N GLU A 21 5.56 10.27 -5.47
CA GLU A 21 6.68 10.73 -6.27
C GLU A 21 6.65 12.24 -6.40
N ASN A 22 7.84 12.86 -6.42
CA ASN A 22 7.98 14.30 -6.62
C ASN A 22 7.55 14.69 -8.05
N ASN A 23 6.80 15.79 -8.18
CA ASN A 23 6.25 16.25 -9.45
C ASN A 23 7.33 16.54 -10.48
N ASP A 24 8.41 17.23 -10.10
CA ASP A 24 9.52 17.55 -11.01
C ASP A 24 10.19 16.30 -11.56
N ARG A 25 10.35 15.28 -10.70
CA ARG A 25 10.91 14.00 -11.12
C ARG A 25 9.99 13.27 -12.08
N LEU A 26 8.69 13.26 -11.80
CA LEU A 26 7.69 12.63 -12.68
C LEU A 26 7.67 13.29 -14.06
N GLU A 27 7.66 14.60 -14.14
CA GLU A 27 7.66 15.34 -15.40
C GLU A 27 8.96 15.14 -16.18
N SER A 28 10.09 15.02 -15.45
CA SER A 28 11.39 14.74 -16.08
C SER A 28 11.46 13.35 -16.70
N ILE A 29 10.91 12.32 -16.04
CA ILE A 29 10.92 10.94 -16.52
C ILE A 29 9.80 10.70 -17.55
N TYR A 30 8.64 11.29 -17.32
CA TYR A 30 7.43 11.12 -18.12
C TYR A 30 6.93 12.48 -18.62
N PRO A 31 7.41 12.95 -19.78
CA PRO A 31 7.01 14.26 -20.32
C PRO A 31 5.48 14.45 -20.51
N GLN A 32 4.74 13.33 -20.67
CA GLN A 32 3.27 13.34 -20.73
C GLN A 32 2.60 13.77 -19.43
N MET A 33 3.34 13.86 -18.32
CA MET A 33 2.85 14.34 -17.02
C MET A 33 2.83 15.86 -16.92
N ALA A 34 3.41 16.59 -17.85
CA ALA A 34 3.43 18.06 -17.81
C ALA A 34 2.01 18.64 -17.73
N GLY A 35 1.71 19.36 -16.66
CA GLY A 35 0.38 19.90 -16.38
C GLY A 35 -0.65 18.91 -15.82
N HIS A 36 -0.25 17.66 -15.55
CA HIS A 36 -1.08 16.61 -14.94
C HIS A 36 -0.59 16.20 -13.57
N THR A 37 0.39 16.90 -13.01
CA THR A 37 0.90 16.67 -11.66
C THR A 37 0.00 17.29 -10.60
N GLY A 38 0.15 16.83 -9.36
CA GLY A 38 -0.68 17.22 -8.22
C GLY A 38 -1.47 16.04 -7.65
N SER A 39 -2.02 16.19 -6.46
CA SER A 39 -2.76 15.12 -5.81
C SER A 39 -4.21 15.09 -6.28
N SER A 40 -4.58 14.12 -7.11
CA SER A 40 -5.98 13.84 -7.48
C SER A 40 -6.64 12.80 -6.59
N LEU A 41 -5.84 12.00 -5.86
CA LEU A 41 -6.31 11.06 -4.87
C LEU A 41 -6.29 11.70 -3.48
N ASP A 42 -7.28 11.41 -2.67
CA ASP A 42 -7.25 11.77 -1.25
C ASP A 42 -6.13 10.98 -0.57
N THR A 43 -4.95 11.61 -0.52
CA THR A 43 -3.73 10.98 0.03
C THR A 43 -3.89 10.64 1.50
N ALA A 44 -4.67 11.41 2.27
CA ALA A 44 -4.95 11.13 3.68
C ALA A 44 -5.65 9.79 3.88
N LYS A 45 -6.41 9.32 2.89
CA LYS A 45 -7.10 8.03 2.94
C LYS A 45 -6.17 6.84 2.74
N TYR A 46 -5.06 7.03 2.04
CA TYR A 46 -4.15 5.96 1.61
C TYR A 46 -2.79 5.99 2.31
N ILE A 47 -2.48 7.08 3.01
CA ILE A 47 -1.24 7.27 3.76
C ILE A 47 -1.65 7.42 5.22
N HIS A 48 -1.35 6.39 6.02
CA HIS A 48 -1.68 6.35 7.46
C HIS A 48 -0.70 7.13 8.34
N ASP A 49 0.18 7.92 7.75
CA ASP A 49 1.19 8.70 8.46
C ASP A 49 1.03 10.19 8.14
N ASP A 50 0.45 10.93 9.07
CA ASP A 50 0.24 12.38 8.97
C ASP A 50 1.56 13.19 8.94
N SER A 51 2.70 12.54 9.22
CA SER A 51 4.02 13.18 9.17
C SER A 51 4.60 13.25 7.75
N ILE A 52 4.01 12.55 6.79
CA ILE A 52 4.48 12.52 5.40
C ILE A 52 4.10 13.82 4.70
N ASP A 53 5.10 14.59 4.29
CA ASP A 53 4.90 15.75 3.44
C ASP A 53 4.43 15.34 2.04
N THR A 54 3.22 15.76 1.67
CA THR A 54 2.58 15.49 0.38
C THR A 54 2.70 16.67 -0.59
N THR A 55 3.34 17.78 -0.16
CA THR A 55 3.51 18.98 -0.98
C THR A 55 4.35 18.66 -2.22
N ASP A 56 3.94 19.13 -3.37
CA ASP A 56 4.60 18.91 -4.66
C ASP A 56 4.83 17.44 -5.03
N LYS A 57 3.97 16.56 -4.53
CA LYS A 57 4.00 15.12 -4.85
C LYS A 57 2.70 14.68 -5.49
N SER A 58 2.82 13.68 -6.33
CA SER A 58 1.69 12.98 -6.95
C SER A 58 1.68 11.52 -6.55
N VAL A 59 0.48 10.94 -6.44
CA VAL A 59 0.33 9.51 -6.19
C VAL A 59 0.47 8.76 -7.50
N VAL A 60 1.48 7.93 -7.57
CA VAL A 60 1.70 6.99 -8.66
C VAL A 60 1.12 5.65 -8.26
N VAL A 61 0.35 5.07 -9.15
CA VAL A 61 -0.29 3.77 -8.95
C VAL A 61 0.37 2.74 -9.85
N ASP A 62 0.91 1.71 -9.25
CA ASP A 62 1.38 0.51 -9.91
C ASP A 62 0.28 -0.55 -9.80
N TRP A 63 -0.35 -0.87 -10.91
CA TRP A 63 -1.44 -1.83 -11.00
C TRP A 63 -0.97 -3.10 -11.68
N TYR A 64 -1.00 -4.18 -10.95
CA TYR A 64 -0.80 -5.53 -11.45
C TYR A 64 -2.16 -6.23 -11.57
N TYR A 65 -2.41 -6.91 -12.67
CA TYR A 65 -3.69 -7.59 -12.91
C TYR A 65 -3.50 -8.86 -13.73
N LYS A 66 -4.35 -9.83 -13.47
CA LYS A 66 -4.35 -11.12 -14.16
C LYS A 66 -5.48 -11.17 -15.16
N ARG A 67 -5.17 -11.62 -16.38
CA ARG A 67 -6.13 -11.81 -17.46
C ARG A 67 -5.88 -13.13 -18.18
N PRO A 68 -6.94 -13.83 -18.66
CA PRO A 68 -6.73 -14.97 -19.52
C PRO A 68 -6.20 -14.50 -20.89
N ASP A 69 -5.20 -15.22 -21.42
CA ASP A 69 -4.76 -15.10 -22.81
C ASP A 69 -5.73 -15.82 -23.76
N ALA A 70 -5.44 -15.81 -25.07
CA ALA A 70 -6.27 -16.47 -26.06
C ALA A 70 -6.40 -18.00 -25.87
N SER A 71 -5.49 -18.61 -25.11
CA SER A 71 -5.52 -20.04 -24.75
C SER A 71 -6.25 -20.33 -23.45
N GLY A 72 -6.68 -19.28 -22.71
CA GLY A 72 -7.29 -19.38 -21.39
C GLY A 72 -6.29 -19.46 -20.23
N ARG A 73 -4.99 -19.33 -20.50
CA ARG A 73 -3.97 -19.27 -19.45
C ARG A 73 -3.97 -17.88 -18.80
N MET A 74 -3.95 -17.82 -17.48
CA MET A 74 -3.83 -16.55 -16.75
C MET A 74 -2.44 -15.97 -16.93
N VAL A 75 -2.38 -14.75 -17.46
CA VAL A 75 -1.15 -13.97 -17.64
C VAL A 75 -1.20 -12.71 -16.80
N LEU A 76 -0.04 -12.34 -16.26
CA LEU A 76 0.12 -11.15 -15.44
C LEU A 76 0.45 -9.95 -16.34
N HIS A 77 -0.30 -8.88 -16.17
CA HIS A 77 -0.03 -7.58 -16.77
C HIS A 77 0.29 -6.53 -15.71
N TYR A 78 0.90 -5.46 -16.16
CA TYR A 78 1.28 -4.32 -15.34
C TYR A 78 0.93 -3.02 -16.03
N CYS A 79 0.38 -2.10 -15.27
CA CYS A 79 0.09 -0.74 -15.71
C CYS A 79 0.53 0.25 -14.63
N LYS A 80 1.30 1.25 -15.02
CA LYS A 80 1.67 2.39 -14.18
C LYS A 80 0.91 3.61 -14.65
N PHE A 81 0.23 4.29 -13.73
CA PHE A 81 -0.49 5.52 -14.06
C PHE A 81 -0.45 6.53 -12.90
N CYS A 82 -0.68 7.78 -13.24
CA CYS A 82 -0.75 8.88 -12.29
C CYS A 82 -1.78 9.89 -12.81
N ASN A 83 -2.71 10.32 -11.95
CA ASN A 83 -3.73 11.33 -12.25
C ASN A 83 -4.49 11.10 -13.58
N GLY A 84 -4.80 9.83 -13.90
CA GLY A 84 -5.49 9.45 -15.13
C GLY A 84 -4.60 9.37 -16.37
N VAL A 85 -3.31 9.66 -16.25
CA VAL A 85 -2.32 9.52 -17.33
C VAL A 85 -1.62 8.17 -17.20
N VAL A 86 -1.66 7.35 -18.25
CA VAL A 86 -0.94 6.08 -18.30
C VAL A 86 0.53 6.37 -18.61
N LEU A 87 1.41 6.00 -17.68
CA LEU A 87 2.85 6.17 -17.82
C LEU A 87 3.49 4.99 -18.56
N TYR A 88 3.02 3.79 -18.25
CA TYR A 88 3.45 2.55 -18.88
C TYR A 88 2.34 1.50 -18.79
N ALA A 89 2.20 0.67 -19.81
CA ALA A 89 1.33 -0.50 -19.77
C ALA A 89 1.96 -1.65 -20.55
N SER A 90 2.11 -2.81 -19.90
CA SER A 90 2.70 -4.01 -20.55
C SER A 90 1.88 -4.51 -21.75
N GLN A 91 0.58 -4.22 -21.79
CA GLN A 91 -0.27 -4.54 -22.93
C GLN A 91 0.06 -3.74 -24.20
N ASN A 92 0.69 -2.58 -24.05
CA ASN A 92 1.13 -1.74 -25.18
C ASN A 92 2.52 -2.14 -25.70
N ASP A 93 3.21 -3.03 -25.00
CA ASP A 93 4.50 -3.56 -25.42
C ASP A 93 4.28 -4.84 -26.25
N PRO A 94 4.65 -4.86 -27.54
CA PRO A 94 4.45 -6.03 -28.41
C PRO A 94 5.10 -7.32 -27.86
N ALA A 95 6.17 -7.21 -27.07
CA ALA A 95 6.84 -8.36 -26.47
C ALA A 95 6.09 -8.95 -25.28
N LEU A 96 5.25 -8.14 -24.62
CA LEU A 96 4.56 -8.52 -23.37
C LEU A 96 3.04 -8.63 -23.52
N ALA A 97 2.48 -8.11 -24.63
CA ALA A 97 1.02 -8.02 -24.84
C ALA A 97 0.31 -9.38 -24.74
N GLU A 98 0.93 -10.43 -25.28
CA GLU A 98 0.37 -11.80 -25.26
C GLU A 98 0.99 -12.67 -24.17
N ARG A 99 2.29 -12.49 -23.89
CA ARG A 99 3.04 -13.30 -22.95
C ARG A 99 2.79 -12.93 -21.50
N GLY A 100 2.48 -11.64 -21.24
CA GLY A 100 2.43 -11.05 -19.91
C GLY A 100 3.81 -10.61 -19.39
N LEU A 101 3.83 -10.06 -18.19
CA LEU A 101 5.04 -9.50 -17.55
C LEU A 101 6.07 -10.58 -17.20
N TYR A 102 5.59 -11.74 -16.71
CA TYR A 102 6.42 -12.89 -16.30
C TYR A 102 5.83 -14.19 -16.79
N ASP A 103 6.69 -15.15 -17.15
CA ASP A 103 6.27 -16.47 -17.64
C ASP A 103 5.50 -17.30 -16.59
N HIS A 104 5.77 -17.07 -15.30
CA HIS A 104 5.10 -17.76 -14.20
C HIS A 104 3.71 -17.18 -13.86
N GLY A 105 3.33 -16.01 -14.37
CA GLY A 105 2.03 -15.37 -14.15
C GLY A 105 1.72 -14.97 -12.70
N GLN A 106 2.74 -14.91 -11.82
CA GLN A 106 2.58 -14.55 -10.41
C GLN A 106 3.00 -13.11 -10.16
N TYR A 107 2.40 -12.48 -9.14
CA TYR A 107 2.80 -11.16 -8.69
C TYR A 107 4.24 -11.16 -8.15
N PRO A 108 5.03 -10.10 -8.39
CA PRO A 108 6.40 -9.96 -7.88
C PRO A 108 6.43 -9.52 -6.40
N LEU A 109 5.43 -9.89 -5.63
CA LEU A 109 5.25 -9.53 -4.24
C LEU A 109 4.97 -10.78 -3.41
N VAL A 110 5.66 -10.89 -2.28
CA VAL A 110 5.49 -11.95 -1.31
C VAL A 110 5.14 -11.30 0.03
N PHE A 111 4.06 -11.77 0.64
CA PHE A 111 3.69 -11.38 2.00
C PHE A 111 4.18 -12.46 2.96
N ASP A 112 4.91 -12.03 3.98
CA ASP A 112 5.43 -12.91 5.05
C ASP A 112 5.02 -12.32 6.42
N PRO A 113 3.74 -12.44 6.81
CA PRO A 113 3.25 -11.93 8.08
C PRO A 113 3.73 -12.78 9.25
N LEU A 114 4.07 -12.14 10.36
CA LEU A 114 4.46 -12.83 11.59
C LEU A 114 3.29 -13.62 12.19
N PHE A 115 2.14 -12.97 12.30
CA PHE A 115 0.87 -13.60 12.66
C PHE A 115 -0.13 -13.35 11.52
N ARG A 116 -0.75 -14.41 11.06
CA ARG A 116 -1.73 -14.33 9.98
C ARG A 116 -3.08 -13.84 10.48
N GLU A 117 -3.74 -13.04 9.66
CA GLU A 117 -5.12 -12.63 9.83
C GLU A 117 -6.00 -13.46 8.89
N GLU A 118 -7.18 -13.88 9.35
CA GLU A 118 -8.15 -14.63 8.56
C GLU A 118 -8.65 -13.74 7.40
N ASP A 119 -8.82 -14.33 6.22
CA ASP A 119 -9.29 -13.66 5.00
C ASP A 119 -8.39 -12.50 4.53
N SER A 120 -7.10 -12.51 4.88
CA SER A 120 -6.15 -11.47 4.48
C SER A 120 -4.74 -12.05 4.25
N PRO A 121 -4.03 -11.64 3.18
CA PRO A 121 -2.62 -11.95 3.01
C PRO A 121 -1.72 -11.13 3.94
N ALA A 122 -2.25 -10.05 4.53
CA ALA A 122 -1.57 -9.30 5.57
C ALA A 122 -1.69 -9.99 6.92
N GLY A 123 -1.07 -9.42 7.93
CA GLY A 123 -1.10 -9.93 9.28
C GLY A 123 -0.70 -8.83 10.26
N PHE A 124 -0.46 -9.23 11.50
CA PHE A 124 -0.08 -8.31 12.57
C PHE A 124 1.24 -8.73 13.22
N GLY A 125 1.86 -7.79 13.91
CA GLY A 125 3.15 -7.96 14.57
C GLY A 125 3.05 -8.06 16.08
N TYR A 126 4.20 -8.20 16.76
CA TYR A 126 4.26 -8.20 18.23
C TYR A 126 3.77 -6.89 18.84
N ILE A 127 3.97 -5.76 18.17
CA ILE A 127 3.51 -4.45 18.67
C ILE A 127 1.98 -4.45 18.79
N ASP A 128 1.28 -4.99 17.79
CA ASP A 128 -0.18 -5.06 17.80
C ASP A 128 -0.68 -5.92 18.97
N VAL A 129 -0.02 -7.06 19.24
CA VAL A 129 -0.35 -7.95 20.37
C VAL A 129 -0.11 -7.29 21.72
N MET A 130 0.93 -6.47 21.83
CA MET A 130 1.33 -5.86 23.10
C MET A 130 0.67 -4.51 23.36
N LYS A 131 0.09 -3.86 22.36
CA LYS A 131 -0.43 -2.49 22.42
C LYS A 131 -1.41 -2.27 23.56
N ASP A 132 -2.41 -3.14 23.69
CA ASP A 132 -3.44 -3.02 24.73
C ASP A 132 -2.87 -3.24 26.14
N THR A 133 -1.95 -4.19 26.27
CA THR A 133 -1.26 -4.43 27.53
C THR A 133 -0.40 -3.24 27.94
N GLN A 134 0.32 -2.63 26.99
CA GLN A 134 1.11 -1.44 27.25
C GLN A 134 0.23 -0.25 27.67
N THR A 135 -0.89 -0.05 26.97
CA THR A 135 -1.86 1.00 27.31
C THR A 135 -2.37 0.81 28.74
N ALA A 136 -2.74 -0.41 29.15
CA ALA A 136 -3.19 -0.69 30.49
C ALA A 136 -2.09 -0.41 31.57
N ILE A 137 -0.84 -0.75 31.28
CA ILE A 137 0.30 -0.44 32.16
C ILE A 137 0.48 1.07 32.30
N ASP A 138 0.39 1.82 31.22
CA ASP A 138 0.56 3.28 31.23
C ASP A 138 -0.57 3.96 32.01
N GLU A 139 -1.82 3.51 31.87
CA GLU A 139 -2.96 3.98 32.66
C GLU A 139 -2.79 3.71 34.16
N MET A 140 -2.33 2.50 34.53
CA MET A 140 -2.05 2.15 35.93
C MET A 140 -0.93 3.01 36.47
N ASN A 141 0.16 3.23 35.76
CA ASN A 141 1.26 4.10 36.21
C ASN A 141 0.79 5.54 36.40
N HIS A 142 -0.02 6.05 35.47
CA HIS A 142 -0.61 7.38 35.58
C HIS A 142 -1.49 7.51 36.84
N ALA A 143 -2.36 6.55 37.11
CA ALA A 143 -3.20 6.53 38.31
C ALA A 143 -2.37 6.45 39.60
N MET A 144 -1.28 5.70 39.62
CA MET A 144 -0.37 5.61 40.76
C MET A 144 0.34 6.96 41.00
N ASP A 145 0.81 7.62 39.94
CA ASP A 145 1.44 8.94 40.06
C ASP A 145 0.47 10.01 40.55
N GLU A 146 -0.77 10.00 40.08
CA GLU A 146 -1.82 10.92 40.57
C GLU A 146 -2.14 10.71 42.02
N ASN A 147 -2.32 9.46 42.46
CA ASN A 147 -2.54 9.12 43.87
C ASN A 147 -1.35 9.54 44.74
N GLY A 148 -0.12 9.36 44.29
CA GLY A 148 1.08 9.81 44.97
C GLY A 148 1.13 11.33 45.15
N LYS A 149 0.77 12.09 44.14
CA LYS A 149 0.68 13.56 44.20
C LYS A 149 -0.41 14.03 45.14
N LEU A 150 -1.58 13.37 45.14
CA LEU A 150 -2.68 13.69 46.08
C LEU A 150 -2.29 13.40 47.52
N ALA A 151 -1.67 12.26 47.80
CA ALA A 151 -1.20 11.90 49.14
C ALA A 151 -0.12 12.87 49.66
N ALA A 152 0.75 13.37 48.80
CA ALA A 152 1.77 14.36 49.16
C ALA A 152 1.19 15.74 49.45
N LYS A 153 0.04 16.11 48.86
CA LYS A 153 -0.66 17.39 49.13
C LYS A 153 -1.52 17.35 50.39
N ALA A 154 -1.88 16.18 50.91
CA ALA A 154 -2.72 16.00 52.08
C ALA A 154 -1.97 16.10 53.38
N ARG A 155 -0.67 16.43 53.35
CA ARG A 155 0.18 16.77 54.49
C ARG A 155 0.48 18.26 54.50
#